data_e76331658ef34d328ebfa4d1ddc37856
#
_entry.id   e76331658ef34d328ebfa4d1ddc37856
#
_cell.length_a   1.000
_cell.length_b   1.000
_cell.length_c   1.000
_cell.angle_alpha   90.00
_cell.angle_beta   90.00
_cell.angle_gamma   90.00
#
_symmetry.space_group_name_H-M   'P 1'
#
loop_
_entity.id
_entity.type
_entity.pdbx_description
1 polymer ?
#
loop_
_entity_poly.entity_id
_entity_poly.type
_entity_poly.pdbx_seq_one_letter_code
_entity_poly.pdbx_strand_id
1 'polypeptide(L)'
;MAGKPQRWIALLGRRDEPTDGVADYCAWLGRAAAQCGHVFETVRVDWAERGWRDSFAELQEKAAMWRGHWVLLQHTTLAWSRRGFPWQAPRILSVLQKSGVHCGVVFHDFFPFAGKGMIGRAREYCQLEVLKRLYAQADRAIFTIQVEKISWLPSHHEREVFIPVGANCPEPPLAARVKTGEARTVAVYGVTGGAHIRPEVADIGFAMKRASRTPGRLRLVVVGRGSREAEPVLWQEFLGTNIAVEMLGLMSAEDLSRTLASADVQLFVRGPISSRRGSAIAGIACGLPVVCYAGTETGWPVTEAGILAVPLGDREALSVALERVLVDDELRSSLAERSRRAQEQYFSWRVIAARYADALGGSSGGSSSKASVVATLVARTRSA
;
A
#
# COMPACT_ATOMS: atom_id res chain seq x y z
N MET A 1 -3.68 26.79 11.94
CA MET A 1 -2.83 26.77 13.17
C MET A 1 -2.14 25.43 13.20
N ALA A 2 -0.82 25.37 13.31
CA ALA A 2 -0.10 24.10 13.48
C ALA A 2 -0.49 23.52 14.86
N GLY A 3 -0.98 22.27 14.88
CA GLY A 3 -1.29 21.57 16.13
C GLY A 3 -0.04 21.43 17.02
N LYS A 4 -0.23 21.15 18.31
CA LYS A 4 0.91 20.89 19.22
C LYS A 4 1.71 19.69 18.71
N PRO A 5 3.05 19.72 18.81
CA PRO A 5 3.88 18.56 18.48
C PRO A 5 3.39 17.32 19.24
N GLN A 6 3.18 16.23 18.51
CA GLN A 6 2.74 14.95 19.07
C GLN A 6 3.84 13.90 18.86
N ARG A 7 3.90 12.91 19.72
CA ARG A 7 4.76 11.74 19.58
C ARG A 7 3.90 10.54 19.21
N TRP A 8 4.22 9.92 18.09
CA TRP A 8 3.57 8.72 17.59
C TRP A 8 4.57 7.56 17.58
N ILE A 9 4.18 6.44 18.11
CA ILE A 9 5.00 5.24 18.16
C ILE A 9 4.35 4.18 17.27
N ALA A 10 4.99 3.80 16.18
CA ALA A 10 4.57 2.68 15.35
C ALA A 10 5.06 1.37 15.96
N LEU A 11 4.14 0.49 16.33
CA LEU A 11 4.46 -0.81 16.91
C LEU A 11 4.37 -1.90 15.85
N LEU A 12 5.51 -2.48 15.50
CA LEU A 12 5.68 -3.54 14.53
C LEU A 12 5.81 -4.89 15.21
N GLY A 13 5.31 -5.95 14.57
CA GLY A 13 5.55 -7.33 14.95
C GLY A 13 6.76 -7.95 14.22
N ARG A 14 6.69 -9.24 13.93
CA ARG A 14 7.72 -9.98 13.20
C ARG A 14 8.01 -9.32 11.84
N ARG A 15 9.30 -9.24 11.53
CA ARG A 15 9.76 -8.74 10.23
C ARG A 15 9.32 -9.67 9.09
N ASP A 16 8.91 -9.11 7.98
CA ASP A 16 8.71 -9.84 6.72
C ASP A 16 10.03 -9.89 5.93
N GLU A 17 10.26 -10.98 5.21
CA GLU A 17 11.47 -11.19 4.43
C GLU A 17 11.10 -11.47 2.96
N PRO A 18 11.91 -11.07 2.00
CA PRO A 18 13.19 -10.32 2.08
C PRO A 18 12.99 -8.81 2.25
N THR A 19 11.77 -8.30 2.23
CA THR A 19 11.43 -6.89 2.40
C THR A 19 10.25 -6.75 3.35
N ASP A 20 10.26 -5.74 4.21
CA ASP A 20 9.18 -5.46 5.15
C ASP A 20 8.45 -4.17 4.73
N GLY A 21 7.42 -4.33 3.89
CA GLY A 21 6.65 -3.21 3.35
C GLY A 21 5.93 -2.37 4.41
N VAL A 22 5.64 -2.94 5.60
CA VAL A 22 5.06 -2.19 6.72
C VAL A 22 6.13 -1.37 7.44
N ALA A 23 7.33 -1.90 7.58
CA ALA A 23 8.46 -1.11 8.10
C ALA A 23 8.82 0.04 7.16
N ASP A 24 8.84 -0.20 5.85
CA ASP A 24 9.05 0.85 4.84
C ASP A 24 7.95 1.92 4.92
N TYR A 25 6.70 1.51 5.02
CA TYR A 25 5.57 2.42 5.24
C TYR A 25 5.79 3.29 6.47
N CYS A 26 6.16 2.70 7.61
CA CYS A 26 6.43 3.45 8.85
C CYS A 26 7.62 4.40 8.69
N ALA A 27 8.68 4.02 7.96
CA ALA A 27 9.83 4.88 7.71
C ALA A 27 9.45 6.12 6.88
N TRP A 28 8.65 5.94 5.82
CA TRP A 28 8.16 7.07 5.01
C TRP A 28 7.19 7.96 5.78
N LEU A 29 6.24 7.38 6.52
CA LEU A 29 5.33 8.13 7.38
C LEU A 29 6.11 8.94 8.43
N GLY A 30 7.13 8.35 9.04
CA GLY A 30 7.95 9.00 10.04
C GLY A 30 8.71 10.22 9.49
N ARG A 31 9.28 10.10 8.29
CA ARG A 31 9.93 11.25 7.60
C ARG A 31 8.95 12.38 7.35
N ALA A 32 7.74 12.05 6.89
CA ALA A 32 6.71 13.06 6.62
C ALA A 32 6.14 13.67 7.91
N ALA A 33 5.94 12.88 8.96
CA ALA A 33 5.51 13.36 10.27
C ALA A 33 6.52 14.36 10.86
N ALA A 34 7.82 14.07 10.73
CA ALA A 34 8.87 14.98 11.17
C ALA A 34 8.84 16.33 10.43
N GLN A 35 8.54 16.33 9.13
CA GLN A 35 8.36 17.55 8.34
C GLN A 35 7.14 18.36 8.78
N CYS A 36 6.13 17.69 9.39
CA CYS A 36 4.96 18.33 9.99
C CYS A 36 5.15 18.71 11.48
N GLY A 37 6.35 18.53 12.03
CA GLY A 37 6.67 18.89 13.43
C GLY A 37 6.28 17.83 14.45
N HIS A 38 5.97 16.59 14.02
CA HIS A 38 5.68 15.47 14.92
C HIS A 38 6.90 14.56 15.10
N VAL A 39 7.00 13.93 16.28
CA VAL A 39 8.01 12.90 16.54
C VAL A 39 7.42 11.54 16.20
N PHE A 40 8.09 10.77 15.36
CA PHE A 40 7.68 9.42 14.97
C PHE A 40 8.77 8.42 15.32
N GLU A 41 8.41 7.39 16.07
CA GLU A 41 9.31 6.33 16.51
C GLU A 41 8.78 4.98 16.03
N THR A 42 9.67 4.11 15.59
CA THR A 42 9.30 2.73 15.23
C THR A 42 9.89 1.76 16.24
N VAL A 43 9.04 0.96 16.85
CA VAL A 43 9.42 -0.04 17.85
C VAL A 43 8.92 -1.41 17.40
N ARG A 44 9.77 -2.43 17.55
CA ARG A 44 9.41 -3.81 17.22
C ARG A 44 9.18 -4.63 18.48
N VAL A 45 8.17 -5.50 18.43
CA VAL A 45 7.91 -6.51 19.45
C VAL A 45 8.51 -7.81 18.95
N ASP A 46 9.62 -8.22 19.52
CA ASP A 46 10.45 -9.34 19.05
C ASP A 46 9.95 -10.71 19.55
N TRP A 47 8.63 -10.91 19.52
CA TRP A 47 7.98 -12.12 20.00
C TRP A 47 8.41 -13.38 19.27
N ALA A 48 8.83 -13.25 18.02
CA ALA A 48 9.24 -14.38 17.18
C ALA A 48 10.60 -14.96 17.58
N GLU A 49 11.50 -14.12 18.12
CA GLU A 49 12.84 -14.48 18.56
C GLU A 49 12.87 -14.77 20.08
N ARG A 50 12.22 -13.91 20.87
CA ARG A 50 12.29 -13.94 22.35
C ARG A 50 11.08 -14.62 23.02
N GLY A 51 10.03 -14.91 22.26
CA GLY A 51 8.77 -15.42 22.80
C GLY A 51 7.85 -14.33 23.37
N TRP A 52 6.57 -14.67 23.52
CA TRP A 52 5.54 -13.72 23.95
C TRP A 52 5.69 -13.24 25.39
N ARG A 53 6.19 -14.10 26.32
CA ARG A 53 6.33 -13.76 27.74
C ARG A 53 7.28 -12.58 27.92
N ASP A 54 8.48 -12.69 27.38
CA ASP A 54 9.54 -11.69 27.55
C ASP A 54 9.21 -10.42 26.76
N SER A 55 8.60 -10.58 25.57
CA SER A 55 8.15 -9.44 24.76
C SER A 55 7.04 -8.65 25.43
N PHE A 56 6.13 -9.27 26.18
CA PHE A 56 5.12 -8.54 26.96
C PHE A 56 5.73 -7.81 28.17
N ALA A 57 6.72 -8.39 28.86
CA ALA A 57 7.41 -7.72 29.94
C ALA A 57 8.11 -6.44 29.44
N GLU A 58 8.89 -6.55 28.36
CA GLU A 58 9.55 -5.41 27.73
C GLU A 58 8.55 -4.35 27.22
N LEU A 59 7.45 -4.79 26.60
CA LEU A 59 6.41 -3.89 26.14
C LEU A 59 5.78 -3.11 27.29
N GLN A 60 5.55 -3.75 28.42
CA GLN A 60 4.99 -3.09 29.63
C GLN A 60 5.92 -2.01 30.15
N GLU A 61 7.23 -2.26 30.20
CA GLU A 61 8.24 -1.26 30.60
C GLU A 61 8.25 -0.06 29.65
N LYS A 62 8.28 -0.33 28.33
CA LYS A 62 8.25 0.73 27.31
C LYS A 62 6.94 1.52 27.31
N ALA A 63 5.80 0.85 27.51
CA ALA A 63 4.48 1.49 27.51
C ALA A 63 4.34 2.53 28.65
N ALA A 64 5.00 2.33 29.78
CA ALA A 64 5.01 3.32 30.86
C ALA A 64 5.63 4.67 30.43
N MET A 65 6.64 4.63 29.54
CA MET A 65 7.29 5.83 28.97
C MET A 65 6.45 6.52 27.88
N TRP A 66 5.44 5.84 27.36
CA TRP A 66 4.56 6.33 26.28
C TRP A 66 3.21 6.85 26.77
N ARG A 67 3.02 6.96 28.09
CA ARG A 67 1.77 7.47 28.68
C ARG A 67 1.35 8.79 28.04
N GLY A 68 0.08 8.88 27.61
CA GLY A 68 -0.49 10.06 26.96
C GLY A 68 -0.04 10.28 25.51
N HIS A 69 0.78 9.37 24.96
CA HIS A 69 1.17 9.40 23.55
C HIS A 69 0.37 8.37 22.74
N TRP A 70 0.40 8.52 21.40
CA TRP A 70 -0.22 7.57 20.50
C TRP A 70 0.72 6.41 20.18
N VAL A 71 0.24 5.19 20.37
CA VAL A 71 0.89 3.97 19.87
C VAL A 71 0.01 3.37 18.78
N LEU A 72 0.59 3.21 17.58
CA LEU A 72 -0.05 2.75 16.37
C LEU A 72 0.35 1.31 16.08
N LEU A 73 -0.47 0.34 16.50
CA LEU A 73 -0.27 -1.07 16.19
C LEU A 73 -0.41 -1.28 14.68
N GLN A 74 0.66 -1.70 14.01
CA GLN A 74 0.65 -2.04 12.59
C GLN A 74 0.15 -3.47 12.43
N HIS A 75 -1.10 -3.63 12.00
CA HIS A 75 -1.71 -4.94 11.90
C HIS A 75 -1.56 -5.54 10.50
N THR A 76 -0.74 -6.59 10.41
CA THR A 76 -0.86 -7.66 9.42
C THR A 76 -0.93 -8.98 10.16
N THR A 77 -1.67 -9.93 9.64
CA THR A 77 -1.90 -11.21 10.32
C THR A 77 -0.59 -11.96 10.63
N LEU A 78 0.35 -11.97 9.67
CA LEU A 78 1.61 -12.70 9.79
C LEU A 78 2.67 -11.97 10.61
N ALA A 79 2.54 -10.68 10.83
CA ALA A 79 3.41 -9.95 11.77
C ALA A 79 3.17 -10.40 13.22
N TRP A 80 1.96 -10.86 13.56
CA TRP A 80 1.56 -11.24 14.90
C TRP A 80 1.36 -12.75 15.10
N SER A 81 1.56 -13.56 14.05
CA SER A 81 1.49 -15.02 14.11
C SER A 81 2.19 -15.68 12.93
N ARG A 82 3.12 -16.62 13.18
CA ARG A 82 3.77 -17.42 12.12
C ARG A 82 2.80 -18.32 11.35
N ARG A 83 1.68 -18.71 11.98
CA ARG A 83 0.71 -19.67 11.43
C ARG A 83 -0.66 -19.06 11.09
N GLY A 84 -0.78 -17.73 11.19
CA GLY A 84 -2.03 -17.01 10.89
C GLY A 84 -3.09 -17.09 12.00
N PHE A 85 -2.70 -17.31 13.26
CA PHE A 85 -3.55 -17.26 14.46
C PHE A 85 -3.07 -16.15 15.41
N PRO A 86 -3.38 -14.86 15.16
CA PRO A 86 -2.79 -13.72 15.85
C PRO A 86 -3.47 -13.40 17.20
N TRP A 87 -3.77 -14.40 18.03
CA TRP A 87 -4.48 -14.28 19.31
C TRP A 87 -3.83 -13.30 20.31
N GLN A 88 -2.53 -13.08 20.18
CA GLN A 88 -1.82 -12.21 21.12
C GLN A 88 -1.92 -10.72 20.75
N ALA A 89 -2.31 -10.39 19.52
CA ALA A 89 -2.39 -8.99 19.09
C ALA A 89 -3.35 -8.14 19.95
N PRO A 90 -4.57 -8.58 20.32
CA PRO A 90 -5.44 -7.82 21.23
C PRO A 90 -4.84 -7.63 22.64
N ARG A 91 -4.00 -8.56 23.12
CA ARG A 91 -3.33 -8.42 24.44
C ARG A 91 -2.30 -7.30 24.43
N ILE A 92 -1.69 -7.01 23.28
CA ILE A 92 -0.79 -5.86 23.13
C ILE A 92 -1.55 -4.57 23.44
N LEU A 93 -2.73 -4.36 22.85
CA LEU A 93 -3.55 -3.18 23.14
C LEU A 93 -3.94 -3.11 24.64
N SER A 94 -4.28 -4.27 25.22
CA SER A 94 -4.61 -4.30 26.66
C SER A 94 -3.44 -3.89 27.56
N VAL A 95 -2.19 -4.23 27.18
CA VAL A 95 -0.98 -3.79 27.92
C VAL A 95 -0.79 -2.28 27.77
N LEU A 96 -0.92 -1.75 26.56
CA LEU A 96 -0.77 -0.33 26.27
C LEU A 96 -1.82 0.52 27.00
N GLN A 97 -3.10 0.12 26.94
CA GLN A 97 -4.20 0.82 27.61
C GLN A 97 -4.04 0.91 29.13
N LYS A 98 -3.60 -0.19 29.76
CA LYS A 98 -3.30 -0.20 31.22
C LYS A 98 -2.21 0.80 31.61
N SER A 99 -1.33 1.16 30.69
CA SER A 99 -0.26 2.15 30.88
C SER A 99 -0.70 3.59 30.57
N GLY A 100 -1.97 3.80 30.18
CA GLY A 100 -2.51 5.13 29.83
C GLY A 100 -2.02 5.67 28.49
N VAL A 101 -1.80 4.77 27.53
CA VAL A 101 -1.41 5.06 26.13
C VAL A 101 -2.66 5.18 25.28
N HIS A 102 -2.69 6.13 24.34
CA HIS A 102 -3.70 6.17 23.29
C HIS A 102 -3.40 5.13 22.20
N CYS A 103 -4.36 4.24 21.93
CA CYS A 103 -4.15 3.10 21.05
C CYS A 103 -4.79 3.33 19.68
N GLY A 104 -3.97 3.45 18.63
CA GLY A 104 -4.41 3.36 17.26
C GLY A 104 -4.09 1.98 16.66
N VAL A 105 -4.93 1.49 15.77
CA VAL A 105 -4.63 0.29 14.97
C VAL A 105 -4.66 0.65 13.50
N VAL A 106 -3.55 0.41 12.80
CA VAL A 106 -3.46 0.55 11.34
C VAL A 106 -3.66 -0.82 10.71
N PHE A 107 -4.81 -1.01 10.06
CA PHE A 107 -5.18 -2.27 9.44
C PHE A 107 -4.62 -2.35 8.01
N HIS A 108 -3.49 -3.03 7.84
CA HIS A 108 -2.94 -3.39 6.52
C HIS A 108 -3.62 -4.65 5.97
N ASP A 109 -3.92 -5.61 6.86
CA ASP A 109 -4.80 -6.75 6.60
C ASP A 109 -6.11 -6.55 7.37
N PHE A 110 -7.22 -6.51 6.66
CA PHE A 110 -8.57 -6.29 7.21
C PHE A 110 -9.58 -7.36 6.76
N PHE A 111 -9.15 -8.30 5.92
CA PHE A 111 -9.88 -9.51 5.61
C PHE A 111 -9.10 -10.74 6.05
N PRO A 112 -9.79 -11.76 6.58
CA PRO A 112 -9.17 -13.04 6.89
C PRO A 112 -8.64 -13.72 5.62
N PHE A 113 -7.56 -14.48 5.76
CA PHE A 113 -7.09 -15.33 4.68
C PHE A 113 -7.98 -16.56 4.57
N ALA A 114 -8.69 -16.71 3.47
CA ALA A 114 -9.42 -17.91 3.17
C ALA A 114 -8.49 -19.13 3.05
N GLY A 115 -8.74 -20.16 3.83
CA GLY A 115 -7.98 -21.40 3.81
C GLY A 115 -8.86 -22.60 3.47
N LYS A 116 -8.26 -23.66 2.89
CA LYS A 116 -8.98 -24.90 2.61
C LYS A 116 -9.04 -25.78 3.87
N GLY A 117 -10.13 -26.54 4.02
CA GLY A 117 -10.32 -27.50 5.09
C GLY A 117 -10.61 -26.89 6.47
N MET A 118 -10.67 -27.75 7.51
CA MET A 118 -11.05 -27.34 8.88
C MET A 118 -10.08 -26.33 9.49
N ILE A 119 -8.77 -26.53 9.32
CA ILE A 119 -7.74 -25.61 9.83
C ILE A 119 -7.85 -24.24 9.14
N GLY A 120 -8.15 -24.22 7.83
CA GLY A 120 -8.38 -22.97 7.09
C GLY A 120 -9.55 -22.20 7.65
N ARG A 121 -10.69 -22.84 7.89
CA ARG A 121 -11.87 -22.21 8.51
C ARG A 121 -11.61 -21.73 9.94
N ALA A 122 -10.92 -22.54 10.75
CA ALA A 122 -10.57 -22.14 12.11
C ALA A 122 -9.64 -20.92 12.12
N ARG A 123 -8.71 -20.84 11.15
CA ARG A 123 -7.82 -19.69 10.98
C ARG A 123 -8.60 -18.44 10.57
N GLU A 124 -9.49 -18.56 9.61
CA GLU A 124 -10.35 -17.48 9.14
C GLU A 124 -11.21 -16.91 10.28
N TYR A 125 -11.87 -17.79 11.04
CA TYR A 125 -12.62 -17.39 12.22
C TYR A 125 -11.77 -16.67 13.26
N CYS A 126 -10.59 -17.24 13.58
CA CYS A 126 -9.65 -16.61 14.51
C CYS A 126 -9.24 -15.21 14.07
N GLN A 127 -8.90 -15.04 12.79
CA GLN A 127 -8.47 -13.75 12.24
C GLN A 127 -9.60 -12.74 12.31
N LEU A 128 -10.83 -13.13 11.96
CA LEU A 128 -12.00 -12.25 12.04
C LEU A 128 -12.27 -11.80 13.48
N GLU A 129 -12.21 -12.72 14.44
CA GLU A 129 -12.37 -12.38 15.86
C GLU A 129 -11.28 -11.46 16.39
N VAL A 130 -10.04 -11.65 15.95
CA VAL A 130 -8.93 -10.75 16.31
C VAL A 130 -9.13 -9.36 15.69
N LEU A 131 -9.54 -9.26 14.42
CA LEU A 131 -9.84 -7.98 13.77
C LEU A 131 -10.92 -7.21 14.53
N LYS A 132 -12.04 -7.89 14.88
CA LYS A 132 -13.13 -7.27 15.67
C LYS A 132 -12.67 -6.82 17.06
N ARG A 133 -11.83 -7.61 17.73
CA ARG A 133 -11.30 -7.25 19.05
C ARG A 133 -10.32 -6.09 18.99
N LEU A 134 -9.43 -6.06 18.01
CA LEU A 134 -8.53 -4.94 17.78
C LEU A 134 -9.30 -3.66 17.49
N TYR A 135 -10.33 -3.74 16.65
CA TYR A 135 -11.22 -2.62 16.37
C TYR A 135 -11.95 -2.13 17.62
N ALA A 136 -12.53 -3.04 18.40
CA ALA A 136 -13.28 -2.68 19.62
C ALA A 136 -12.41 -2.02 20.70
N GLN A 137 -11.14 -2.40 20.79
CA GLN A 137 -10.17 -1.86 21.76
C GLN A 137 -9.49 -0.58 21.29
N ALA A 138 -9.43 -0.31 19.97
CA ALA A 138 -8.74 0.85 19.45
C ALA A 138 -9.47 2.17 19.76
N ASP A 139 -8.73 3.21 20.16
CA ASP A 139 -9.24 4.58 20.25
C ASP A 139 -9.40 5.17 18.84
N ARG A 140 -8.57 4.74 17.88
CA ARG A 140 -8.68 5.02 16.44
C ARG A 140 -8.36 3.78 15.62
N ALA A 141 -9.22 3.47 14.66
CA ALA A 141 -9.06 2.39 13.69
C ALA A 141 -8.77 2.98 12.30
N ILE A 142 -7.54 2.81 11.81
CA ILE A 142 -7.07 3.38 10.56
C ILE A 142 -7.07 2.27 9.51
N PHE A 143 -7.89 2.44 8.49
CA PHE A 143 -8.00 1.50 7.38
C PHE A 143 -7.34 2.05 6.11
N THR A 144 -6.70 1.18 5.36
CA THR A 144 -5.99 1.54 4.12
C THR A 144 -6.86 1.40 2.85
N ILE A 145 -8.12 1.02 3.03
CA ILE A 145 -9.21 1.11 2.02
C ILE A 145 -10.42 1.81 2.63
N GLN A 146 -11.37 2.19 1.77
CA GLN A 146 -12.64 2.79 2.21
C GLN A 146 -13.38 1.86 3.17
N VAL A 147 -13.83 2.39 4.29
CA VAL A 147 -14.44 1.61 5.40
C VAL A 147 -15.74 0.92 4.98
N GLU A 148 -16.47 1.49 4.04
CA GLU A 148 -17.72 0.95 3.50
C GLU A 148 -17.52 -0.38 2.74
N LYS A 149 -16.28 -0.69 2.39
CA LYS A 149 -15.90 -1.96 1.73
C LYS A 149 -15.59 -3.09 2.72
N ILE A 150 -15.64 -2.82 4.02
CA ILE A 150 -15.27 -3.78 5.08
C ILE A 150 -16.53 -4.33 5.74
N SER A 151 -16.94 -5.50 5.28
CA SER A 151 -18.23 -6.12 5.62
C SER A 151 -18.43 -6.49 7.09
N TRP A 152 -17.36 -6.63 7.89
CA TRP A 152 -17.46 -7.00 9.29
C TRP A 152 -17.51 -5.80 10.25
N LEU A 153 -17.35 -4.57 9.75
CA LEU A 153 -17.51 -3.38 10.56
C LEU A 153 -18.97 -3.13 10.93
N PRO A 154 -19.25 -2.57 12.11
CA PRO A 154 -20.59 -2.17 12.50
C PRO A 154 -21.11 -1.00 11.62
N SER A 155 -22.43 -0.79 11.62
CA SER A 155 -23.07 0.25 10.78
C SER A 155 -22.81 1.68 11.24
N HIS A 156 -22.39 1.89 12.49
CA HIS A 156 -22.07 3.22 13.05
C HIS A 156 -20.58 3.35 13.31
N HIS A 157 -20.00 4.37 12.73
CA HIS A 157 -18.56 4.61 12.66
C HIS A 157 -18.20 5.93 13.36
N GLU A 158 -17.51 5.85 14.49
CA GLU A 158 -17.03 7.05 15.20
C GLU A 158 -15.50 7.08 15.32
N ARG A 159 -14.85 5.92 15.19
CA ARG A 159 -13.42 5.76 15.40
C ARG A 159 -12.62 5.36 14.18
N GLU A 160 -13.32 5.09 13.07
CA GLU A 160 -12.69 4.71 11.81
C GLU A 160 -12.20 5.91 11.05
N VAL A 161 -11.02 5.75 10.47
CA VAL A 161 -10.45 6.71 9.54
C VAL A 161 -9.90 5.96 8.34
N PHE A 162 -10.24 6.41 7.15
CA PHE A 162 -9.62 5.93 5.93
C PHE A 162 -8.40 6.78 5.58
N ILE A 163 -7.23 6.15 5.53
CA ILE A 163 -5.96 6.76 5.08
C ILE A 163 -5.29 5.81 4.09
N PRO A 164 -5.16 6.17 2.80
CA PRO A 164 -4.49 5.32 1.82
C PRO A 164 -3.01 5.15 2.14
N VAL A 165 -2.37 4.14 1.56
CA VAL A 165 -0.91 4.04 1.66
C VAL A 165 -0.23 4.97 0.67
N GLY A 166 0.98 5.40 0.98
CA GLY A 166 1.86 6.11 0.06
C GLY A 166 2.76 5.15 -0.73
N ALA A 167 3.52 5.72 -1.64
CA ALA A 167 4.53 4.97 -2.39
C ALA A 167 5.71 4.55 -1.51
N ASN A 168 6.26 3.35 -1.75
CA ASN A 168 7.48 2.89 -1.05
C ASN A 168 8.77 3.42 -1.70
N CYS A 169 8.69 4.47 -2.49
CA CYS A 169 9.82 5.14 -3.10
C CYS A 169 9.61 6.66 -3.06
N PRO A 170 10.69 7.44 -3.16
CA PRO A 170 10.58 8.90 -3.23
C PRO A 170 9.93 9.32 -4.55
N GLU A 171 9.44 10.55 -4.59
CA GLU A 171 9.02 11.16 -5.85
C GLU A 171 10.26 11.30 -6.77
N PRO A 172 10.14 10.90 -8.05
CA PRO A 172 11.28 10.97 -8.97
C PRO A 172 11.64 12.44 -9.27
N PRO A 173 12.94 12.75 -9.41
CA PRO A 173 13.34 14.06 -9.90
C PRO A 173 12.81 14.29 -11.32
N LEU A 174 12.52 15.54 -11.66
CA LEU A 174 11.97 15.91 -12.98
C LEU A 174 12.82 15.38 -14.15
N ALA A 175 14.14 15.40 -14.01
CA ALA A 175 15.05 14.88 -15.03
C ALA A 175 14.89 13.38 -15.29
N ALA A 176 14.47 12.57 -14.31
CA ALA A 176 14.23 11.14 -14.49
C ALA A 176 12.99 10.82 -15.33
N ARG A 177 12.14 11.81 -15.57
CA ARG A 177 10.92 11.69 -16.41
C ARG A 177 11.20 11.92 -17.89
N VAL A 178 12.44 12.26 -18.25
CA VAL A 178 12.84 12.45 -19.64
C VAL A 178 13.07 11.08 -20.27
N LYS A 179 12.24 10.74 -21.23
CA LYS A 179 12.34 9.48 -22.00
C LYS A 179 13.43 9.62 -23.06
N THR A 180 14.45 8.78 -22.99
CA THR A 180 15.63 8.87 -23.85
C THR A 180 15.69 7.81 -24.95
N GLY A 181 14.66 6.97 -25.09
CA GLY A 181 14.69 5.83 -26.00
C GLY A 181 13.53 5.75 -26.99
N GLU A 182 13.76 5.13 -28.16
CA GLU A 182 12.73 4.81 -29.15
C GLU A 182 11.81 3.65 -28.72
N ALA A 183 12.20 2.86 -27.72
CA ALA A 183 11.44 1.71 -27.24
C ALA A 183 10.41 2.14 -26.19
N ARG A 184 9.17 1.65 -26.34
CA ARG A 184 8.14 1.77 -25.29
C ARG A 184 8.47 0.81 -24.14
N THR A 185 8.50 1.33 -22.92
CA THR A 185 8.86 0.56 -21.73
C THR A 185 7.66 0.32 -20.85
N VAL A 186 7.36 -0.96 -20.59
CA VAL A 186 6.36 -1.41 -19.62
C VAL A 186 7.08 -1.82 -18.33
N ALA A 187 6.72 -1.23 -17.20
CA ALA A 187 7.27 -1.59 -15.89
C ALA A 187 6.31 -2.51 -15.13
N VAL A 188 6.85 -3.56 -14.51
CA VAL A 188 6.15 -4.42 -13.54
C VAL A 188 6.85 -4.30 -12.21
N TYR A 189 6.17 -3.81 -11.20
CA TYR A 189 6.74 -3.68 -9.86
C TYR A 189 6.24 -4.80 -8.94
N GLY A 190 7.09 -5.79 -8.77
CA GLY A 190 6.86 -7.01 -7.99
C GLY A 190 6.02 -8.06 -8.71
N VAL A 191 6.37 -9.30 -8.44
CA VAL A 191 5.61 -10.50 -8.79
C VAL A 191 5.34 -11.24 -7.48
N THR A 192 4.12 -11.78 -7.31
CA THR A 192 3.81 -12.56 -6.10
C THR A 192 4.52 -13.90 -6.19
N GLY A 193 5.24 -14.29 -5.12
CA GLY A 193 6.01 -15.53 -5.09
C GLY A 193 5.16 -16.81 -5.09
N GLY A 194 5.81 -17.95 -5.24
CA GLY A 194 5.21 -19.27 -5.13
C GLY A 194 4.19 -19.60 -6.23
N ALA A 195 3.02 -20.10 -5.85
CA ALA A 195 1.98 -20.54 -6.78
C ALA A 195 1.40 -19.42 -7.67
N HIS A 196 1.60 -18.16 -7.32
CA HIS A 196 1.08 -17.01 -8.07
C HIS A 196 1.98 -16.60 -9.25
N ILE A 197 3.24 -17.03 -9.30
CA ILE A 197 4.19 -16.64 -10.36
C ILE A 197 3.64 -16.99 -11.74
N ARG A 198 3.25 -18.23 -11.98
CA ARG A 198 2.78 -18.67 -13.30
C ARG A 198 1.54 -17.93 -13.81
N PRO A 199 0.45 -17.75 -13.02
CA PRO A 199 -0.68 -16.94 -13.42
C PRO A 199 -0.32 -15.49 -13.75
N GLU A 200 0.45 -14.83 -12.89
CA GLU A 200 0.84 -13.43 -13.09
C GLU A 200 1.75 -13.25 -14.32
N VAL A 201 2.73 -14.16 -14.52
CA VAL A 201 3.59 -14.15 -15.70
C VAL A 201 2.80 -14.41 -16.99
N ALA A 202 1.81 -15.31 -16.95
CA ALA A 202 0.93 -15.54 -18.08
C ALA A 202 0.08 -14.31 -18.45
N ASP A 203 -0.37 -13.54 -17.47
CA ASP A 203 -1.08 -12.26 -17.70
C ASP A 203 -0.13 -11.21 -18.30
N ILE A 204 1.09 -11.09 -17.79
CA ILE A 204 2.13 -10.22 -18.34
C ILE A 204 2.46 -10.61 -19.78
N GLY A 205 2.72 -11.91 -20.00
CA GLY A 205 3.07 -12.44 -21.32
C GLY A 205 1.98 -12.20 -22.35
N PHE A 206 0.73 -12.46 -22.00
CA PHE A 206 -0.41 -12.26 -22.89
C PHE A 206 -0.56 -10.78 -23.29
N ALA A 207 -0.48 -9.88 -22.33
CA ALA A 207 -0.60 -8.45 -22.58
C ALA A 207 0.57 -7.91 -23.41
N MET A 208 1.81 -8.30 -23.09
CA MET A 208 3.01 -7.86 -23.81
C MET A 208 3.09 -8.40 -25.24
N LYS A 209 2.74 -9.67 -25.46
CA LYS A 209 2.72 -10.28 -26.82
C LYS A 209 1.68 -9.62 -27.73
N ARG A 210 0.53 -9.20 -27.19
CA ARG A 210 -0.42 -8.40 -27.96
C ARG A 210 0.17 -7.05 -28.31
N ALA A 211 0.69 -6.33 -27.31
CA ALA A 211 1.28 -5.01 -27.50
C ALA A 211 2.47 -5.02 -28.49
N SER A 212 3.23 -6.13 -28.59
CA SER A 212 4.36 -6.26 -29.52
C SER A 212 3.96 -6.38 -31.00
N ARG A 213 2.67 -6.53 -31.33
CA ARG A 213 2.15 -6.51 -32.68
C ARG A 213 2.05 -5.10 -33.27
N THR A 214 2.07 -4.08 -32.40
CA THR A 214 2.11 -2.69 -32.81
C THR A 214 3.52 -2.28 -33.26
N PRO A 215 3.66 -1.32 -34.20
CA PRO A 215 4.97 -0.85 -34.62
C PRO A 215 5.77 -0.26 -33.47
N GLY A 216 7.08 -0.54 -33.44
CA GLY A 216 8.01 -0.02 -32.46
C GLY A 216 8.66 -1.12 -31.59
N ARG A 217 9.73 -0.73 -30.90
CA ARG A 217 10.42 -1.62 -29.96
C ARG A 217 9.70 -1.62 -28.62
N LEU A 218 9.54 -2.81 -28.04
CA LEU A 218 8.90 -2.98 -26.74
C LEU A 218 9.89 -3.56 -25.73
N ARG A 219 9.93 -2.96 -24.55
CA ARG A 219 10.77 -3.37 -23.42
C ARG A 219 9.91 -3.66 -22.20
N LEU A 220 10.15 -4.77 -21.53
CA LEU A 220 9.58 -5.13 -20.25
C LEU A 220 10.65 -5.01 -19.18
N VAL A 221 10.41 -4.20 -18.15
CA VAL A 221 11.29 -4.06 -16.98
C VAL A 221 10.55 -4.60 -15.76
N VAL A 222 11.10 -5.64 -15.12
CA VAL A 222 10.52 -6.26 -13.94
C VAL A 222 11.43 -6.01 -12.73
N VAL A 223 10.88 -5.34 -11.72
CA VAL A 223 11.64 -4.91 -10.54
C VAL A 223 10.97 -5.38 -9.25
N GLY A 224 11.71 -5.41 -8.16
CA GLY A 224 11.20 -5.62 -6.82
C GLY A 224 11.06 -7.08 -6.41
N ARG A 225 10.30 -7.29 -5.34
CA ARG A 225 10.10 -8.61 -4.72
C ARG A 225 9.51 -9.62 -5.71
N GLY A 226 10.01 -10.84 -5.69
CA GLY A 226 9.56 -11.97 -6.53
C GLY A 226 10.06 -11.94 -7.97
N SER A 227 10.70 -10.84 -8.43
CA SER A 227 11.19 -10.76 -9.81
C SER A 227 12.25 -11.82 -10.11
N ARG A 228 13.20 -12.04 -9.19
CA ARG A 228 14.23 -13.09 -9.33
C ARG A 228 13.65 -14.50 -9.33
N GLU A 229 12.64 -14.75 -8.49
CA GLU A 229 11.94 -16.05 -8.45
C GLU A 229 11.14 -16.29 -9.74
N ALA A 230 10.57 -15.24 -10.32
CA ALA A 230 9.79 -15.30 -11.55
C ALA A 230 10.67 -15.35 -12.83
N GLU A 231 11.95 -15.03 -12.73
CA GLU A 231 12.87 -14.89 -13.86
C GLU A 231 12.87 -16.11 -14.82
N PRO A 232 12.99 -17.37 -14.36
CA PRO A 232 12.97 -18.51 -15.28
C PRO A 232 11.65 -18.65 -16.04
N VAL A 233 10.52 -18.34 -15.40
CA VAL A 233 9.20 -18.43 -16.02
C VAL A 233 9.00 -17.29 -17.04
N LEU A 234 9.48 -16.08 -16.73
CA LEU A 234 9.46 -14.94 -17.64
C LEU A 234 10.34 -15.18 -18.87
N TRP A 235 11.55 -15.69 -18.71
CA TRP A 235 12.41 -16.04 -19.85
C TRP A 235 11.76 -17.06 -20.76
N GLN A 236 11.14 -18.10 -20.20
CA GLN A 236 10.40 -19.09 -20.99
C GLN A 236 9.20 -18.46 -21.72
N GLU A 237 8.47 -17.56 -21.05
CA GLU A 237 7.29 -16.90 -21.62
C GLU A 237 7.62 -16.03 -22.84
N PHE A 238 8.80 -15.38 -22.82
CA PHE A 238 9.23 -14.46 -23.89
C PHE A 238 10.23 -15.07 -24.89
N LEU A 239 10.52 -16.37 -24.77
CA LEU A 239 11.42 -17.04 -25.70
C LEU A 239 10.89 -16.93 -27.16
N GLY A 240 11.76 -16.50 -28.09
CA GLY A 240 11.41 -16.33 -29.50
C GLY A 240 10.58 -15.09 -29.81
N THR A 241 10.37 -14.20 -28.87
CA THR A 241 9.74 -12.87 -29.11
C THR A 241 10.79 -11.79 -29.35
N ASN A 242 10.37 -10.66 -29.92
CA ASN A 242 11.21 -9.47 -30.10
C ASN A 242 11.11 -8.49 -28.92
N ILE A 243 10.55 -8.91 -27.78
CA ILE A 243 10.38 -8.11 -26.58
C ILE A 243 11.67 -8.17 -25.76
N ALA A 244 12.29 -7.01 -25.50
CA ALA A 244 13.43 -6.92 -24.61
C ALA A 244 12.96 -7.05 -23.15
N VAL A 245 13.43 -8.07 -22.43
CA VAL A 245 13.09 -8.32 -21.03
C VAL A 245 14.29 -8.03 -20.12
N GLU A 246 14.07 -7.24 -19.10
CA GLU A 246 15.09 -6.87 -18.11
C GLU A 246 14.60 -7.14 -16.69
N MET A 247 15.36 -7.95 -15.96
CA MET A 247 15.04 -8.37 -14.59
C MET A 247 16.00 -7.71 -13.61
N LEU A 248 15.52 -6.68 -12.89
CA LEU A 248 16.39 -5.85 -12.05
C LEU A 248 16.43 -6.30 -10.58
N GLY A 249 15.49 -7.16 -10.15
CA GLY A 249 15.48 -7.64 -8.76
C GLY A 249 15.09 -6.57 -7.75
N LEU A 250 15.55 -6.76 -6.51
CA LEU A 250 15.43 -5.75 -5.46
C LEU A 250 16.46 -4.65 -5.68
N MET A 251 16.05 -3.40 -5.46
CA MET A 251 16.89 -2.22 -5.64
C MET A 251 16.62 -1.18 -4.55
N SER A 252 17.44 -0.12 -4.51
CA SER A 252 17.17 1.00 -3.62
C SER A 252 15.86 1.71 -3.97
N ALA A 253 15.25 2.42 -3.01
CA ALA A 253 14.03 3.18 -3.25
C ALA A 253 14.22 4.27 -4.31
N GLU A 254 15.40 4.88 -4.35
CA GLU A 254 15.79 5.91 -5.31
C GLU A 254 15.95 5.33 -6.73
N ASP A 255 16.58 4.16 -6.86
CA ASP A 255 16.74 3.46 -8.16
C ASP A 255 15.38 2.98 -8.67
N LEU A 256 14.53 2.45 -7.77
CA LEU A 256 13.16 2.08 -8.09
C LEU A 256 12.38 3.26 -8.66
N SER A 257 12.44 4.41 -7.99
CA SER A 257 11.77 5.62 -8.43
C SER A 257 12.24 6.07 -9.81
N ARG A 258 13.57 6.07 -10.06
CA ARG A 258 14.14 6.40 -11.38
C ARG A 258 13.71 5.41 -12.46
N THR A 259 13.75 4.13 -12.15
CA THR A 259 13.36 3.07 -13.09
C THR A 259 11.88 3.19 -13.47
N LEU A 260 10.99 3.37 -12.49
CA LEU A 260 9.57 3.58 -12.78
C LEU A 260 9.35 4.85 -13.58
N ALA A 261 9.96 5.98 -13.20
CA ALA A 261 9.79 7.26 -13.89
C ALA A 261 10.24 7.23 -15.35
N SER A 262 11.17 6.36 -15.72
CA SER A 262 11.63 6.18 -17.09
C SER A 262 10.71 5.31 -17.96
N ALA A 263 9.73 4.62 -17.37
CA ALA A 263 8.79 3.78 -18.09
C ALA A 263 7.65 4.60 -18.74
N ASP A 264 6.92 3.99 -19.66
CA ASP A 264 5.74 4.57 -20.32
C ASP A 264 4.45 4.24 -19.59
N VAL A 265 4.38 3.05 -18.99
CA VAL A 265 3.21 2.52 -18.32
C VAL A 265 3.64 1.51 -17.27
N GLN A 266 2.93 1.43 -16.16
CA GLN A 266 3.03 0.32 -15.24
C GLN A 266 1.94 -0.70 -15.51
N LEU A 267 2.30 -1.97 -15.64
CA LEU A 267 1.38 -3.10 -15.67
C LEU A 267 1.32 -3.74 -14.28
N PHE A 268 0.15 -3.69 -13.63
CA PHE A 268 -0.05 -4.22 -12.29
C PHE A 268 -0.99 -5.43 -12.31
N VAL A 269 -0.44 -6.63 -12.09
CA VAL A 269 -1.17 -7.92 -12.17
C VAL A 269 -1.26 -8.68 -10.84
N ARG A 270 -0.82 -8.06 -9.73
CA ARG A 270 -0.83 -8.68 -8.39
C ARG A 270 -2.21 -8.60 -7.72
N GLY A 271 -3.25 -9.12 -8.41
CA GLY A 271 -4.64 -9.00 -8.01
C GLY A 271 -5.24 -7.60 -8.27
N PRO A 272 -6.43 -7.31 -7.71
CA PRO A 272 -7.09 -6.02 -7.93
C PRO A 272 -6.30 -4.85 -7.37
N ILE A 273 -6.33 -3.72 -8.10
CA ILE A 273 -5.74 -2.47 -7.62
C ILE A 273 -6.58 -1.89 -6.47
N SER A 274 -5.92 -1.34 -5.47
CA SER A 274 -6.58 -0.63 -4.37
C SER A 274 -5.63 0.35 -3.70
N SER A 275 -6.17 1.22 -2.83
CA SER A 275 -5.41 2.23 -2.08
C SER A 275 -4.43 1.68 -1.03
N ARG A 276 -4.38 0.35 -0.84
CA ARG A 276 -3.39 -0.33 0.01
C ARG A 276 -2.24 -1.00 -0.77
N ARG A 277 -2.28 -0.96 -2.09
CA ARG A 277 -1.29 -1.61 -2.97
C ARG A 277 -0.10 -0.67 -3.24
N GLY A 278 0.84 -0.58 -2.30
CA GLY A 278 1.99 0.32 -2.39
C GLY A 278 2.79 0.21 -3.69
N SER A 279 2.90 -1.01 -4.29
CA SER A 279 3.56 -1.17 -5.59
C SER A 279 2.79 -0.55 -6.76
N ALA A 280 1.45 -0.51 -6.73
CA ALA A 280 0.66 0.21 -7.72
C ALA A 280 0.72 1.73 -7.49
N ILE A 281 0.66 2.14 -6.20
CA ILE A 281 0.79 3.55 -5.81
C ILE A 281 2.17 4.11 -6.21
N ALA A 282 3.22 3.30 -6.21
CA ALA A 282 4.55 3.73 -6.67
C ALA A 282 4.54 4.18 -8.14
N GLY A 283 3.84 3.48 -9.03
CA GLY A 283 3.67 3.94 -10.42
C GLY A 283 2.88 5.25 -10.52
N ILE A 284 1.80 5.38 -9.72
CA ILE A 284 1.02 6.61 -9.63
C ILE A 284 1.93 7.77 -9.15
N ALA A 285 2.75 7.54 -8.12
CA ALA A 285 3.69 8.52 -7.59
C ALA A 285 4.76 8.94 -8.60
N CYS A 286 5.17 8.03 -9.48
CA CYS A 286 6.08 8.32 -10.59
C CYS A 286 5.38 9.02 -11.78
N GLY A 287 4.05 9.24 -11.70
CA GLY A 287 3.28 9.87 -12.77
C GLY A 287 3.01 8.95 -13.95
N LEU A 288 2.99 7.62 -13.73
CA LEU A 288 2.71 6.66 -14.78
C LEU A 288 1.20 6.41 -14.94
N PRO A 289 0.73 6.14 -16.16
CA PRO A 289 -0.47 5.35 -16.35
C PRO A 289 -0.31 3.97 -15.72
N VAL A 290 -1.37 3.42 -15.14
CA VAL A 290 -1.36 2.06 -14.56
C VAL A 290 -2.44 1.23 -15.22
N VAL A 291 -2.05 0.16 -15.93
CA VAL A 291 -2.98 -0.85 -16.46
C VAL A 291 -3.07 -1.98 -15.44
N CYS A 292 -4.30 -2.34 -15.03
CA CYS A 292 -4.49 -3.21 -13.87
C CYS A 292 -5.85 -3.92 -13.87
N TYR A 293 -6.00 -4.87 -12.97
CA TYR A 293 -7.30 -5.46 -12.66
C TYR A 293 -8.05 -4.66 -11.60
N ALA A 294 -9.38 -4.54 -11.76
CA ALA A 294 -10.32 -4.04 -10.76
C ALA A 294 -10.95 -5.18 -9.96
N GLY A 295 -11.38 -4.89 -8.74
CA GLY A 295 -12.10 -5.81 -7.87
C GLY A 295 -12.82 -5.09 -6.73
N THR A 296 -13.26 -5.84 -5.73
CA THR A 296 -14.07 -5.31 -4.62
C THR A 296 -13.39 -4.20 -3.81
N GLU A 297 -12.05 -4.23 -3.71
CA GLU A 297 -11.26 -3.20 -3.02
C GLU A 297 -10.97 -1.96 -3.89
N THR A 298 -11.19 -2.04 -5.21
CA THR A 298 -10.94 -0.92 -6.11
C THR A 298 -11.94 0.21 -5.88
N GLY A 299 -11.47 1.41 -5.63
CA GLY A 299 -12.33 2.56 -5.36
C GLY A 299 -11.54 3.85 -5.16
N TRP A 300 -12.24 4.90 -4.72
CA TRP A 300 -11.61 6.17 -4.37
C TRP A 300 -10.51 5.96 -3.30
N PRO A 301 -9.37 6.65 -3.39
CA PRO A 301 -8.95 7.64 -4.38
C PRO A 301 -8.19 7.05 -5.59
N VAL A 302 -7.97 5.73 -5.65
CA VAL A 302 -7.23 5.09 -6.74
C VAL A 302 -7.89 5.32 -8.10
N THR A 303 -9.23 5.38 -8.15
CA THR A 303 -10.00 5.65 -9.37
C THR A 303 -9.80 7.06 -9.93
N GLU A 304 -9.30 8.01 -9.13
CA GLU A 304 -8.94 9.35 -9.60
C GLU A 304 -7.60 9.37 -10.34
N ALA A 305 -6.73 8.40 -10.06
CA ALA A 305 -5.45 8.28 -10.74
C ALA A 305 -5.59 7.88 -12.22
N GLY A 306 -4.51 7.96 -12.94
CA GLY A 306 -4.44 7.55 -14.34
C GLY A 306 -4.39 6.03 -14.50
N ILE A 307 -5.47 5.36 -14.13
CA ILE A 307 -5.59 3.91 -14.25
C ILE A 307 -6.50 3.52 -15.42
N LEU A 308 -6.16 2.43 -16.10
CA LEU A 308 -7.07 1.63 -16.92
C LEU A 308 -7.29 0.30 -16.22
N ALA A 309 -8.41 0.22 -15.50
CA ALA A 309 -8.78 -0.95 -14.71
C ALA A 309 -9.79 -1.80 -15.46
N VAL A 310 -9.52 -3.10 -15.59
CA VAL A 310 -10.36 -4.09 -16.27
C VAL A 310 -10.84 -5.15 -15.27
N PRO A 311 -11.88 -5.92 -15.57
CA PRO A 311 -12.35 -6.97 -14.66
C PRO A 311 -11.24 -7.98 -14.32
N LEU A 312 -11.20 -8.42 -13.05
CA LEU A 312 -10.20 -9.39 -12.59
C LEU A 312 -10.27 -10.69 -13.43
N GLY A 313 -9.13 -11.10 -13.98
CA GLY A 313 -8.99 -12.30 -14.80
C GLY A 313 -9.33 -12.13 -16.27
N ASP A 314 -9.81 -10.96 -16.69
CA ASP A 314 -10.05 -10.65 -18.11
C ASP A 314 -8.72 -10.23 -18.79
N ARG A 315 -7.95 -11.24 -19.21
CA ARG A 315 -6.66 -11.06 -19.88
C ARG A 315 -6.79 -10.33 -21.22
N GLU A 316 -7.89 -10.56 -21.93
CA GLU A 316 -8.12 -9.90 -23.22
C GLU A 316 -8.31 -8.41 -23.01
N ALA A 317 -9.19 -8.01 -22.09
CA ALA A 317 -9.37 -6.60 -21.74
C ALA A 317 -8.08 -5.96 -21.21
N LEU A 318 -7.29 -6.67 -20.39
CA LEU A 318 -5.99 -6.19 -19.89
C LEU A 318 -5.02 -5.92 -21.04
N SER A 319 -4.95 -6.85 -22.01
CA SER A 319 -4.06 -6.72 -23.17
C SER A 319 -4.46 -5.58 -24.10
N VAL A 320 -5.76 -5.39 -24.33
CA VAL A 320 -6.31 -4.25 -25.09
C VAL A 320 -6.01 -2.93 -24.39
N ALA A 321 -6.19 -2.87 -23.07
CA ALA A 321 -5.89 -1.68 -22.28
C ALA A 321 -4.40 -1.30 -22.35
N LEU A 322 -3.50 -2.28 -22.24
CA LEU A 322 -2.05 -2.05 -22.37
C LEU A 322 -1.68 -1.55 -23.76
N GLU A 323 -2.14 -2.24 -24.82
CA GLU A 323 -1.91 -1.85 -26.21
C GLU A 323 -2.37 -0.40 -26.45
N ARG A 324 -3.58 -0.05 -25.99
CA ARG A 324 -4.15 1.28 -26.16
C ARG A 324 -3.29 2.36 -25.50
N VAL A 325 -2.81 2.15 -24.26
CA VAL A 325 -1.94 3.12 -23.57
C VAL A 325 -0.60 3.29 -24.29
N LEU A 326 -0.07 2.22 -24.89
CA LEU A 326 1.22 2.26 -25.59
C LEU A 326 1.14 2.98 -26.95
N VAL A 327 -0.01 2.87 -27.65
CA VAL A 327 -0.20 3.44 -28.98
C VAL A 327 -0.71 4.88 -28.93
N ASP A 328 -1.65 5.17 -28.02
CA ASP A 328 -2.32 6.47 -27.91
C ASP A 328 -1.55 7.40 -26.96
N ASP A 329 -0.78 8.33 -27.57
CA ASP A 329 0.06 9.30 -26.82
C ASP A 329 -0.77 10.31 -26.02
N GLU A 330 -1.95 10.70 -26.52
CA GLU A 330 -2.84 11.63 -25.82
C GLU A 330 -3.45 10.97 -24.60
N LEU A 331 -3.98 9.76 -24.75
CA LEU A 331 -4.49 8.97 -23.64
C LEU A 331 -3.40 8.75 -22.57
N ARG A 332 -2.19 8.35 -22.99
CA ARG A 332 -1.08 8.12 -22.08
C ARG A 332 -0.71 9.38 -21.30
N SER A 333 -0.63 10.51 -21.98
CA SER A 333 -0.33 11.81 -21.37
C SER A 333 -1.43 12.25 -20.39
N SER A 334 -2.69 12.09 -20.77
CA SER A 334 -3.84 12.39 -19.91
C SER A 334 -3.86 11.52 -18.64
N LEU A 335 -3.61 10.21 -18.79
CA LEU A 335 -3.52 9.29 -17.65
C LEU A 335 -2.32 9.62 -16.75
N ALA A 336 -1.17 9.95 -17.33
CA ALA A 336 0.01 10.36 -16.57
C ALA A 336 -0.26 11.62 -15.73
N GLU A 337 -0.98 12.60 -16.29
CA GLU A 337 -1.39 13.81 -15.57
C GLU A 337 -2.37 13.52 -14.43
N ARG A 338 -3.34 12.62 -14.65
CA ARG A 338 -4.24 12.17 -13.59
C ARG A 338 -3.47 11.48 -12.45
N SER A 339 -2.45 10.66 -12.77
CA SER A 339 -1.60 10.03 -11.75
C SER A 339 -0.85 11.07 -10.92
N ARG A 340 -0.26 12.10 -11.55
CA ARG A 340 0.41 13.19 -10.82
C ARG A 340 -0.53 13.93 -9.89
N ARG A 341 -1.73 14.30 -10.37
CA ARG A 341 -2.74 14.97 -9.53
C ARG A 341 -3.21 14.11 -8.37
N ALA A 342 -3.45 12.82 -8.59
CA ALA A 342 -3.84 11.90 -7.54
C ALA A 342 -2.73 11.71 -6.50
N GLN A 343 -1.45 11.67 -6.92
CA GLN A 343 -0.30 11.66 -6.02
C GLN A 343 -0.29 12.88 -5.11
N GLU A 344 -0.42 14.08 -5.67
CA GLU A 344 -0.39 15.33 -4.91
C GLU A 344 -1.55 15.45 -3.92
N GLN A 345 -2.74 15.02 -4.33
CA GLN A 345 -3.97 15.20 -3.55
C GLN A 345 -4.21 14.10 -2.52
N TYR A 346 -3.75 12.87 -2.77
CA TYR A 346 -4.16 11.71 -1.97
C TYR A 346 -3.03 10.84 -1.47
N PHE A 347 -1.95 10.64 -2.26
CA PHE A 347 -0.95 9.60 -2.01
C PHE A 347 0.41 10.13 -1.57
N SER A 348 0.63 11.46 -1.61
CA SER A 348 1.87 12.04 -1.10
C SER A 348 1.98 11.82 0.41
N TRP A 349 3.17 11.49 0.88
CA TRP A 349 3.40 11.26 2.29
C TRP A 349 3.09 12.47 3.15
N ARG A 350 3.21 13.68 2.61
CA ARG A 350 2.80 14.93 3.28
C ARG A 350 1.29 14.95 3.55
N VAL A 351 0.47 14.56 2.58
CA VAL A 351 -1.00 14.49 2.74
C VAL A 351 -1.38 13.37 3.70
N ILE A 352 -0.71 12.23 3.60
CA ILE A 352 -0.93 11.09 4.50
C ILE A 352 -0.60 11.49 5.95
N ALA A 353 0.57 12.11 6.19
CA ALA A 353 0.96 12.56 7.53
C ALA A 353 -0.02 13.61 8.10
N ALA A 354 -0.52 14.53 7.28
CA ALA A 354 -1.55 15.48 7.71
C ALA A 354 -2.85 14.78 8.12
N ARG A 355 -3.31 13.76 7.37
CA ARG A 355 -4.49 12.96 7.75
C ARG A 355 -4.28 12.19 9.06
N TYR A 356 -3.06 11.69 9.31
CA TYR A 356 -2.71 11.11 10.60
C TYR A 356 -2.78 12.15 11.73
N ALA A 357 -2.24 13.35 11.51
CA ALA A 357 -2.29 14.44 12.49
C ALA A 357 -3.74 14.82 12.83
N ASP A 358 -4.61 14.92 11.83
CA ASP A 358 -6.04 15.19 12.03
C ASP A 358 -6.73 14.06 12.80
N ALA A 359 -6.47 12.80 12.42
CA ALA A 359 -7.07 11.63 13.05
C ALA A 359 -6.66 11.46 14.52
N LEU A 360 -5.41 11.78 14.85
CA LEU A 360 -4.82 11.60 16.17
C LEU A 360 -4.90 12.87 17.04
N GLY A 361 -5.10 14.04 16.43
CA GLY A 361 -5.20 15.33 17.13
C GLY A 361 -6.57 15.62 17.76
N GLY A 362 -7.64 14.99 17.28
CA GLY A 362 -9.03 15.26 17.67
C GLY A 362 -9.51 14.65 18.99
N SER A 363 -8.65 14.22 19.90
CA SER A 363 -9.03 13.54 21.15
C SER A 363 -9.06 14.45 22.37
N SER A 364 -9.83 15.55 22.32
CA SER A 364 -10.33 16.17 23.58
C SER A 364 -11.60 16.98 23.27
N GLY A 365 -12.77 16.40 23.57
CA GLY A 365 -14.04 17.14 23.76
C GLY A 365 -14.94 17.23 22.55
N GLY A 366 -15.99 16.42 22.54
CA GLY A 366 -17.36 16.77 22.17
C GLY A 366 -17.66 17.30 20.79
N SER A 367 -18.44 16.51 20.07
CA SER A 367 -19.49 16.98 19.13
C SER A 367 -19.10 17.73 17.87
N SER A 368 -19.41 17.07 16.76
CA SER A 368 -19.91 17.68 15.51
C SER A 368 -18.95 18.53 14.69
N SER A 369 -18.36 17.92 13.68
CA SER A 369 -18.34 18.54 12.35
C SER A 369 -18.18 17.47 11.27
N LYS A 370 -19.29 16.86 10.86
CA LYS A 370 -19.38 16.15 9.58
C LYS A 370 -19.29 17.18 8.45
N ALA A 371 -18.51 16.89 7.42
CA ALA A 371 -18.59 17.51 6.09
C ALA A 371 -17.95 18.89 5.88
N SER A 372 -16.70 19.15 6.30
CA SER A 372 -16.09 20.46 5.94
C SER A 372 -14.69 20.44 5.32
N VAL A 373 -13.97 19.33 5.30
CA VAL A 373 -12.56 19.34 4.83
C VAL A 373 -12.44 19.24 3.30
N VAL A 374 -13.40 18.59 2.63
CA VAL A 374 -13.38 18.49 1.15
C VAL A 374 -13.86 19.77 0.49
N ALA A 375 -14.78 20.53 1.12
CA ALA A 375 -15.34 21.75 0.56
C ALA A 375 -14.39 22.97 0.66
N THR A 376 -13.52 23.03 1.65
CA THR A 376 -12.67 24.22 1.90
C THR A 376 -11.40 24.22 1.03
N LEU A 377 -10.89 23.06 0.60
CA LEU A 377 -9.75 23.02 -0.34
C LEU A 377 -10.16 23.30 -1.80
N VAL A 378 -11.37 22.92 -2.20
CA VAL A 378 -11.89 23.17 -3.56
C VAL A 378 -12.31 24.63 -3.76
N ALA A 379 -12.71 25.33 -2.70
CA ALA A 379 -13.11 26.74 -2.78
C ALA A 379 -11.94 27.72 -2.92
N ARG A 380 -10.72 27.35 -2.50
CA ARG A 380 -9.53 28.24 -2.61
C ARG A 380 -8.80 28.18 -3.95
N THR A 381 -9.10 27.22 -4.81
CA THR A 381 -8.51 27.11 -6.16
C THR A 381 -9.38 27.70 -7.27
N ARG A 382 -10.55 28.30 -6.94
CA ARG A 382 -11.40 29.00 -7.91
C ARG A 382 -11.32 30.53 -7.83
N SER A 383 -10.41 31.07 -7.03
CA SER A 383 -10.21 32.53 -6.88
C SER A 383 -8.71 32.87 -6.90
N ALA A 384 -7.96 32.35 -7.87
CA ALA A 384 -6.64 32.86 -8.26
C ALA A 384 -6.45 32.61 -9.76
#